data_1e6c3b035e78c4d290c822c3a6b5903e
#
_entry.id   1e6c3b035e78c4d290c822c3a6b5903e
#
_cell.length_a   1.000
_cell.length_b   1.000
_cell.length_c   1.000
_cell.angle_alpha   90.00
_cell.angle_beta   90.00
_cell.angle_gamma   90.00
#
_symmetry.space_group_name_H-M   'P 1'
#
loop_
_entity.id
_entity.type
_entity.pdbx_description
1 polymer ?
#
loop_
_entity_poly.entity_id
_entity_poly.type
_entity_poly.pdbx_seq_one_letter_code
_entity_poly.pdbx_strand_id
1 'polypeptide(L)'
;MVKLSASVSVQYDNVFSPFSGNEWEKGLEWVKSCGFEGAELIVSDPKLVDADKIAAKLEQLGLKASTISTGQAMGIEGLAMTAASEYLRELTRKRLFEDIDFSVKLGRPNITVGLIRGRGNIGNARIERDLLKREMTIVAEYALKKGVDLNLEPINRYECALLNSTDSVAAFIEEIGSPANVGILYDAFHSNIEDADMEETIKKFAGMITNVHLADSNRRLPGEGHIDFKSIFKLLNDLGYKGYAALEVLNVPSQEHIQKFAATRLQTITKE
;
A
#
# COMPACT_ATOMS: atom_id res chain seq x y z
N MET A 1 18.75 -5.32 4.87
CA MET A 1 17.58 -5.94 5.55
C MET A 1 16.33 -5.22 5.10
N VAL A 2 15.21 -5.93 5.05
CA VAL A 2 13.86 -5.38 4.82
C VAL A 2 13.53 -4.40 5.95
N LYS A 3 13.06 -3.20 5.61
CA LYS A 3 12.64 -2.19 6.61
C LYS A 3 11.20 -2.45 7.02
N LEU A 4 10.90 -2.32 8.29
CA LEU A 4 9.54 -2.50 8.80
C LEU A 4 8.80 -1.17 8.88
N SER A 5 7.51 -1.20 8.56
CA SER A 5 6.58 -0.08 8.74
C SER A 5 5.21 -0.61 9.19
N ALA A 6 4.30 0.29 9.50
CA ALA A 6 2.90 -0.04 9.79
C ALA A 6 1.97 1.07 9.32
N SER A 7 0.74 0.71 9.02
CA SER A 7 -0.29 1.64 8.56
C SER A 7 -0.78 2.53 9.71
N VAL A 8 -0.80 3.83 9.46
CA VAL A 8 -1.31 4.86 10.37
C VAL A 8 -2.27 5.76 9.61
N SER A 9 -3.52 5.80 10.06
CA SER A 9 -4.49 6.75 9.50
C SER A 9 -4.24 8.15 10.03
N VAL A 10 -4.20 9.14 9.15
CA VAL A 10 -3.88 10.53 9.52
C VAL A 10 -5.07 11.49 9.34
N GLN A 11 -6.23 10.97 8.98
CA GLN A 11 -7.41 11.79 8.71
C GLN A 11 -8.70 11.17 9.28
N TYR A 12 -9.13 10.05 8.77
CA TYR A 12 -10.33 9.34 9.20
C TYR A 12 -9.96 8.00 9.83
N ASP A 13 -10.86 7.41 10.61
CA ASP A 13 -10.64 6.08 11.15
C ASP A 13 -10.54 5.04 10.03
N ASN A 14 -9.68 4.05 10.24
CA ASN A 14 -9.46 2.99 9.27
C ASN A 14 -9.26 1.66 9.97
N VAL A 15 -9.79 0.59 9.37
CA VAL A 15 -9.71 -0.76 9.93
C VAL A 15 -8.29 -1.34 9.96
N PHE A 16 -7.37 -0.75 9.21
CA PHE A 16 -5.95 -1.14 9.13
C PHE A 16 -5.03 -0.27 10.00
N SER A 17 -5.58 0.71 10.71
CA SER A 17 -4.82 1.54 11.65
C SER A 17 -5.28 1.24 13.08
N PRO A 18 -4.38 0.85 14.00
CA PRO A 18 -4.74 0.59 15.38
C PRO A 18 -4.92 1.86 16.22
N PHE A 19 -4.95 3.03 15.57
CA PHE A 19 -5.27 4.33 16.14
C PHE A 19 -6.29 5.04 15.26
N SER A 20 -7.16 5.84 15.87
CA SER A 20 -8.10 6.68 15.10
C SER A 20 -7.34 7.78 14.34
N GLY A 21 -7.95 8.31 13.27
CA GLY A 21 -7.30 9.31 12.42
C GLY A 21 -6.94 10.62 13.15
N ASN A 22 -7.68 10.97 14.21
CA ASN A 22 -7.36 12.12 15.05
C ASN A 22 -6.26 11.84 16.11
N GLU A 23 -5.84 10.60 16.27
CA GLU A 23 -4.75 10.16 17.16
C GLU A 23 -3.48 9.77 16.39
N TRP A 24 -3.34 10.21 15.15
CA TRP A 24 -2.25 9.83 14.26
C TRP A 24 -0.85 10.08 14.87
N GLU A 25 -0.67 11.10 15.72
CA GLU A 25 0.60 11.35 16.41
C GLU A 25 0.94 10.20 17.35
N LYS A 26 -0.04 9.69 18.11
CA LYS A 26 0.14 8.47 18.94
C LYS A 26 0.41 7.23 18.08
N GLY A 27 -0.23 7.15 16.90
CA GLY A 27 0.04 6.09 15.94
C GLY A 27 1.51 6.08 15.49
N LEU A 28 2.06 7.24 15.15
CA LEU A 28 3.49 7.36 14.80
C LEU A 28 4.42 7.07 15.98
N GLU A 29 4.09 7.51 17.19
CA GLU A 29 4.83 7.18 18.41
C GLU A 29 4.83 5.66 18.68
N TRP A 30 3.70 5.00 18.45
CA TRP A 30 3.60 3.55 18.55
C TRP A 30 4.46 2.85 17.49
N VAL A 31 4.43 3.28 16.23
CA VAL A 31 5.31 2.75 15.17
C VAL A 31 6.77 2.82 15.61
N LYS A 32 7.19 3.96 16.16
CA LYS A 32 8.55 4.12 16.72
C LYS A 32 8.84 3.19 17.88
N SER A 33 7.88 3.04 18.80
CA SER A 33 8.02 2.15 19.97
C SER A 33 8.14 0.67 19.59
N CYS A 34 7.54 0.27 18.45
CA CYS A 34 7.71 -1.06 17.87
C CYS A 34 9.09 -1.31 17.29
N GLY A 35 9.94 -0.28 17.16
CA GLY A 35 11.26 -0.37 16.51
C GLY A 35 11.17 -0.36 14.99
N PHE A 36 10.05 0.07 14.42
CA PHE A 36 9.88 0.18 12.97
C PHE A 36 10.59 1.44 12.43
N GLU A 37 10.93 1.44 11.15
CA GLU A 37 11.71 2.49 10.49
C GLU A 37 10.83 3.44 9.67
N GLY A 38 9.59 3.03 9.37
CA GLY A 38 8.65 3.82 8.59
C GLY A 38 7.21 3.71 9.03
N ALA A 39 6.39 4.62 8.51
CA ALA A 39 4.94 4.59 8.63
C ALA A 39 4.31 4.68 7.24
N GLU A 40 3.36 3.81 6.96
CA GLU A 40 2.47 3.96 5.82
C GLU A 40 1.32 4.88 6.24
N LEU A 41 1.13 5.96 5.48
CA LEU A 41 0.12 6.98 5.81
C LEU A 41 -1.16 6.74 5.02
N ILE A 42 -2.27 6.49 5.71
CA ILE A 42 -3.59 6.34 5.08
C ILE A 42 -4.22 7.73 4.99
N VAL A 43 -4.42 8.21 3.76
CA VAL A 43 -4.95 9.55 3.47
C VAL A 43 -6.14 9.42 2.52
N SER A 44 -7.22 10.17 2.79
CA SER A 44 -8.34 10.30 1.86
C SER A 44 -8.23 11.58 1.03
N ASP A 45 -8.12 12.74 1.71
CA ASP A 45 -7.94 14.05 1.06
C ASP A 45 -6.71 14.77 1.63
N PRO A 46 -5.59 14.79 0.90
CA PRO A 46 -4.35 15.41 1.36
C PRO A 46 -4.44 16.92 1.58
N LYS A 47 -5.45 17.61 1.03
CA LYS A 47 -5.69 19.03 1.28
C LYS A 47 -6.22 19.33 2.67
N LEU A 48 -6.84 18.35 3.29
CA LEU A 48 -7.40 18.47 4.64
C LEU A 48 -6.39 18.02 5.71
N VAL A 49 -5.16 17.70 5.32
CA VAL A 49 -4.10 17.19 6.19
C VAL A 49 -2.90 18.13 6.16
N ASP A 50 -2.37 18.46 7.31
CA ASP A 50 -1.18 19.30 7.44
C ASP A 50 0.10 18.47 7.19
N ALA A 51 0.60 18.52 5.96
CA ALA A 51 1.81 17.81 5.54
C ALA A 51 3.05 18.23 6.35
N ASP A 52 3.16 19.52 6.67
CA ASP A 52 4.35 20.05 7.36
C ASP A 52 4.37 19.56 8.81
N LYS A 53 3.20 19.48 9.45
CA LYS A 53 3.06 18.91 10.81
C LYS A 53 3.40 17.42 10.82
N ILE A 54 2.97 16.65 9.83
CA ILE A 54 3.31 15.22 9.72
C ILE A 54 4.81 15.06 9.46
N ALA A 55 5.40 15.82 8.54
CA ALA A 55 6.83 15.78 8.25
C ALA A 55 7.67 16.07 9.51
N ALA A 56 7.31 17.12 10.26
CA ALA A 56 7.99 17.46 11.51
C ALA A 56 7.89 16.34 12.56
N LYS A 57 6.72 15.70 12.69
CA LYS A 57 6.54 14.58 13.63
C LYS A 57 7.35 13.35 13.23
N LEU A 58 7.37 13.01 11.93
CA LEU A 58 8.19 11.92 11.41
C LEU A 58 9.68 12.18 11.68
N GLU A 59 10.16 13.40 11.42
CA GLU A 59 11.54 13.80 11.69
C GLU A 59 11.87 13.72 13.17
N GLN A 60 11.01 14.25 14.04
CA GLN A 60 11.16 14.17 15.50
C GLN A 60 11.33 12.73 15.99
N LEU A 61 10.60 11.79 15.41
CA LEU A 61 10.63 10.36 15.76
C LEU A 61 11.74 9.60 15.05
N GLY A 62 12.42 10.20 14.08
CA GLY A 62 13.39 9.51 13.22
C GLY A 62 12.73 8.42 12.34
N LEU A 63 11.47 8.61 11.96
CA LEU A 63 10.72 7.77 11.04
C LEU A 63 10.74 8.36 9.64
N LYS A 64 10.44 7.50 8.63
CA LYS A 64 10.15 7.92 7.27
C LYS A 64 8.70 7.56 6.92
N ALA A 65 8.06 8.36 6.08
CA ALA A 65 6.88 7.87 5.40
C ALA A 65 7.31 6.77 4.41
N SER A 66 6.77 5.56 4.55
CA SER A 66 7.11 4.43 3.67
C SER A 66 6.32 4.45 2.39
N THR A 67 5.04 4.75 2.48
CA THR A 67 4.12 4.92 1.36
C THR A 67 2.89 5.73 1.79
N ILE A 68 2.13 6.23 0.82
CA ILE A 68 0.81 6.84 1.04
C ILE A 68 -0.25 5.91 0.45
N SER A 69 -1.15 5.41 1.29
CA SER A 69 -2.27 4.57 0.90
C SER A 69 -3.48 5.43 0.54
N THR A 70 -4.01 5.28 -0.68
CA THR A 70 -5.08 6.10 -1.27
C THR A 70 -6.45 5.43 -1.28
N GLY A 71 -6.54 4.17 -0.82
CA GLY A 71 -7.78 3.38 -0.87
C GLY A 71 -8.94 3.99 -0.08
N GLN A 72 -8.66 4.79 0.96
CA GLN A 72 -9.67 5.46 1.77
C GLN A 72 -10.51 6.47 0.95
N ALA A 73 -9.92 7.15 -0.04
CA ALA A 73 -10.63 8.08 -0.92
C ALA A 73 -11.73 7.37 -1.74
N MET A 74 -11.51 6.11 -2.15
CA MET A 74 -12.55 5.32 -2.79
C MET A 74 -13.66 4.96 -1.79
N GLY A 75 -13.31 4.55 -0.58
CA GLY A 75 -14.29 4.13 0.43
C GLY A 75 -15.18 5.28 0.94
N ILE A 76 -14.63 6.48 1.09
CA ILE A 76 -15.35 7.64 1.65
C ILE A 76 -16.01 8.49 0.56
N GLU A 77 -15.30 8.72 -0.56
CA GLU A 77 -15.71 9.69 -1.58
C GLU A 77 -16.19 9.04 -2.89
N GLY A 78 -16.04 7.72 -3.01
CA GLY A 78 -16.40 6.99 -4.24
C GLY A 78 -15.46 7.26 -5.42
N LEU A 79 -14.27 7.79 -5.17
CA LEU A 79 -13.29 8.07 -6.23
C LEU A 79 -12.73 6.77 -6.80
N ALA A 80 -12.76 6.65 -8.13
CA ALA A 80 -12.24 5.48 -8.81
C ALA A 80 -11.74 5.82 -10.23
N MET A 81 -10.55 5.35 -10.59
CA MET A 81 -9.97 5.54 -11.93
C MET A 81 -10.80 4.84 -13.02
N THR A 82 -11.52 3.79 -12.67
CA THR A 82 -12.39 3.03 -13.59
C THR A 82 -13.87 3.44 -13.50
N ALA A 83 -14.20 4.54 -12.80
CA ALA A 83 -15.57 5.01 -12.70
C ALA A 83 -16.19 5.21 -14.09
N ALA A 84 -17.46 4.82 -14.27
CA ALA A 84 -18.19 5.02 -15.53
C ALA A 84 -18.32 6.53 -15.86
N SER A 85 -18.50 7.37 -14.85
CA SER A 85 -18.56 8.83 -15.00
C SER A 85 -17.18 9.41 -15.29
N GLU A 86 -17.03 10.14 -16.38
CA GLU A 86 -15.80 10.88 -16.69
C GLU A 86 -15.47 11.91 -15.62
N TYR A 87 -16.48 12.60 -15.10
CA TYR A 87 -16.32 13.55 -14.01
C TYR A 87 -15.67 12.91 -12.76
N LEU A 88 -16.10 11.71 -12.36
CA LEU A 88 -15.48 11.01 -11.25
C LEU A 88 -14.04 10.58 -11.55
N ARG A 89 -13.73 10.16 -12.79
CA ARG A 89 -12.35 9.86 -13.18
C ARG A 89 -11.46 11.09 -13.13
N GLU A 90 -11.96 12.25 -13.57
CA GLU A 90 -11.22 13.52 -13.47
C GLU A 90 -10.96 13.92 -12.02
N LEU A 91 -11.96 13.79 -11.14
CA LEU A 91 -11.80 14.03 -9.71
C LEU A 91 -10.77 13.06 -9.10
N THR A 92 -10.82 11.78 -9.47
CA THR A 92 -9.88 10.77 -8.99
C THR A 92 -8.44 11.09 -9.43
N ARG A 93 -8.25 11.44 -10.70
CA ARG A 93 -6.95 11.86 -11.24
C ARG A 93 -6.41 13.09 -10.53
N LYS A 94 -7.26 14.09 -10.29
CA LYS A 94 -6.90 15.29 -9.53
C LYS A 94 -6.48 14.93 -8.11
N ARG A 95 -7.20 14.03 -7.42
CA ARG A 95 -6.85 13.55 -6.10
C ARG A 95 -5.47 12.87 -6.10
N LEU A 96 -5.20 11.99 -7.06
CA LEU A 96 -3.89 11.34 -7.17
C LEU A 96 -2.75 12.35 -7.45
N PHE A 97 -3.01 13.42 -8.20
CA PHE A 97 -2.03 14.51 -8.34
C PHE A 97 -1.78 15.23 -7.00
N GLU A 98 -2.83 15.46 -6.22
CA GLU A 98 -2.75 16.07 -4.89
C GLU A 98 -2.01 15.15 -3.90
N ASP A 99 -2.22 13.83 -3.97
CA ASP A 99 -1.47 12.83 -3.18
C ASP A 99 0.02 12.80 -3.58
N ILE A 100 0.33 12.92 -4.86
CA ILE A 100 1.71 13.01 -5.36
C ILE A 100 2.39 14.30 -4.85
N ASP A 101 1.70 15.45 -4.92
CA ASP A 101 2.24 16.72 -4.40
C ASP A 101 2.41 16.70 -2.87
N PHE A 102 1.52 16.00 -2.15
CA PHE A 102 1.64 15.76 -0.72
C PHE A 102 2.85 14.86 -0.41
N SER A 103 3.06 13.80 -1.19
CA SER A 103 4.24 12.92 -1.08
C SER A 103 5.55 13.70 -1.21
N VAL A 104 5.63 14.66 -2.13
CA VAL A 104 6.82 15.49 -2.30
C VAL A 104 7.22 16.20 -1.00
N LYS A 105 6.24 16.67 -0.22
CA LYS A 105 6.48 17.33 1.08
C LYS A 105 6.97 16.36 2.17
N LEU A 106 6.68 15.07 2.02
CA LEU A 106 7.04 14.03 2.99
C LEU A 106 8.29 13.23 2.62
N GLY A 107 9.09 13.73 1.66
CA GLY A 107 10.32 13.08 1.23
C GLY A 107 10.13 12.05 0.12
N ARG A 108 9.03 12.12 -0.60
CA ARG A 108 8.65 11.30 -1.76
C ARG A 108 8.44 9.81 -1.44
N PRO A 109 7.64 9.45 -0.40
CA PRO A 109 7.18 8.08 -0.28
C PRO A 109 6.38 7.69 -1.53
N ASN A 110 6.37 6.40 -1.85
CA ASN A 110 5.59 5.87 -2.97
C ASN A 110 4.09 6.11 -2.73
N ILE A 111 3.32 6.20 -3.80
CA ILE A 111 1.84 6.25 -3.76
C ILE A 111 1.28 4.87 -4.07
N THR A 112 0.50 4.31 -3.17
CA THR A 112 -0.20 3.04 -3.41
C THR A 112 -1.48 3.26 -4.19
N VAL A 113 -1.55 2.65 -5.36
CA VAL A 113 -2.74 2.58 -6.22
C VAL A 113 -3.39 1.20 -6.02
N GLY A 114 -4.11 1.07 -4.93
CA GLY A 114 -4.92 -0.10 -4.57
C GLY A 114 -6.38 0.09 -5.01
N LEU A 115 -7.31 0.15 -4.06
CA LEU A 115 -8.75 0.28 -4.34
C LEU A 115 -9.14 1.56 -5.07
N ILE A 116 -8.35 2.63 -5.02
CA ILE A 116 -8.63 3.86 -5.77
C ILE A 116 -8.67 3.65 -7.29
N ARG A 117 -8.09 2.54 -7.80
CA ARG A 117 -8.25 2.17 -9.20
C ARG A 117 -9.69 1.76 -9.56
N GLY A 118 -10.51 1.47 -8.55
CA GLY A 118 -11.88 0.95 -8.66
C GLY A 118 -11.92 -0.56 -8.41
N ARG A 119 -13.04 -1.02 -7.84
CA ARG A 119 -13.26 -2.46 -7.58
C ARG A 119 -13.47 -3.27 -8.87
N GLY A 120 -13.89 -2.58 -9.94
CA GLY A 120 -14.20 -3.21 -11.20
C GLY A 120 -15.51 -4.00 -11.21
N ASN A 121 -15.90 -4.41 -12.42
CA ASN A 121 -17.05 -5.27 -12.67
C ASN A 121 -16.68 -6.28 -13.75
N ILE A 122 -16.84 -7.57 -13.48
CA ILE A 122 -16.50 -8.65 -14.41
C ILE A 122 -17.20 -8.46 -15.78
N GLY A 123 -18.45 -7.99 -15.80
CA GLY A 123 -19.21 -7.72 -17.03
C GLY A 123 -18.61 -6.60 -17.88
N ASN A 124 -17.82 -5.71 -17.30
CA ASN A 124 -17.21 -4.55 -17.96
C ASN A 124 -15.67 -4.60 -17.96
N ALA A 125 -15.07 -5.71 -17.58
CA ALA A 125 -13.63 -5.82 -17.29
C ALA A 125 -12.73 -5.25 -18.41
N ARG A 126 -13.07 -5.44 -19.68
CA ARG A 126 -12.31 -4.89 -20.81
C ARG A 126 -12.37 -3.37 -20.85
N ILE A 127 -13.57 -2.79 -20.73
CA ILE A 127 -13.76 -1.33 -20.74
C ILE A 127 -13.04 -0.70 -19.57
N GLU A 128 -13.19 -1.26 -18.39
CA GLU A 128 -12.55 -0.76 -17.18
C GLU A 128 -11.03 -0.88 -17.21
N ARG A 129 -10.50 -1.95 -17.84
CA ARG A 129 -9.05 -2.09 -18.07
C ARG A 129 -8.53 -1.00 -19.01
N ASP A 130 -9.25 -0.67 -20.08
CA ASP A 130 -8.88 0.41 -21.01
C ASP A 130 -8.91 1.78 -20.32
N LEU A 131 -9.93 2.02 -19.47
CA LEU A 131 -10.00 3.24 -18.65
C LEU A 131 -8.82 3.31 -17.67
N LEU A 132 -8.54 2.23 -16.94
CA LEU A 132 -7.43 2.16 -16.01
C LEU A 132 -6.10 2.43 -16.71
N LYS A 133 -5.88 1.84 -17.88
CA LYS A 133 -4.70 2.05 -18.69
C LYS A 133 -4.48 3.53 -19.00
N ARG A 134 -5.53 4.21 -19.47
CA ARG A 134 -5.48 5.65 -19.77
C ARG A 134 -5.15 6.48 -18.53
N GLU A 135 -5.87 6.26 -17.43
CA GLU A 135 -5.69 7.05 -16.21
C GLU A 135 -4.33 6.79 -15.55
N MET A 136 -3.88 5.52 -15.50
CA MET A 136 -2.56 5.17 -14.97
C MET A 136 -1.43 5.80 -15.76
N THR A 137 -1.50 5.83 -17.09
CA THR A 137 -0.48 6.49 -17.92
C THR A 137 -0.35 7.97 -17.55
N ILE A 138 -1.48 8.69 -17.44
CA ILE A 138 -1.48 10.11 -17.09
C ILE A 138 -0.91 10.35 -15.68
N VAL A 139 -1.32 9.52 -14.71
CA VAL A 139 -0.87 9.65 -13.31
C VAL A 139 0.61 9.29 -13.18
N ALA A 140 1.08 8.25 -13.88
CA ALA A 140 2.48 7.84 -13.87
C ALA A 140 3.40 8.93 -14.46
N GLU A 141 2.98 9.57 -15.55
CA GLU A 141 3.72 10.71 -16.12
C GLU A 141 3.82 11.91 -15.15
N TYR A 142 2.75 12.21 -14.43
CA TYR A 142 2.76 13.28 -13.43
C TYR A 142 3.69 12.94 -12.27
N ALA A 143 3.57 11.73 -11.74
CA ALA A 143 4.41 11.24 -10.65
C ALA A 143 5.90 11.23 -11.03
N LEU A 144 6.23 10.79 -12.25
CA LEU A 144 7.60 10.79 -12.76
C LEU A 144 8.20 12.21 -12.79
N LYS A 145 7.44 13.22 -13.24
CA LYS A 145 7.86 14.62 -13.23
C LYS A 145 8.13 15.16 -11.82
N LYS A 146 7.48 14.58 -10.81
CA LYS A 146 7.65 14.95 -9.39
C LYS A 146 8.71 14.11 -8.69
N GLY A 147 9.25 13.08 -9.35
CA GLY A 147 10.20 12.13 -8.75
C GLY A 147 9.53 11.25 -7.68
N VAL A 148 8.28 10.85 -7.91
CA VAL A 148 7.48 9.99 -7.03
C VAL A 148 7.18 8.68 -7.75
N ASP A 149 7.35 7.56 -7.06
CA ASP A 149 7.02 6.24 -7.56
C ASP A 149 5.59 5.84 -7.18
N LEU A 150 4.98 5.02 -8.02
CA LEU A 150 3.65 4.44 -7.81
C LEU A 150 3.77 2.95 -7.56
N ASN A 151 3.02 2.45 -6.59
CA ASN A 151 2.87 1.03 -6.33
C ASN A 151 1.49 0.58 -6.79
N LEU A 152 1.41 -0.34 -7.73
CA LEU A 152 0.16 -0.97 -8.12
C LEU A 152 -0.03 -2.25 -7.32
N GLU A 153 -1.14 -2.36 -6.61
CA GLU A 153 -1.42 -3.46 -5.70
C GLU A 153 -2.34 -4.50 -6.36
N PRO A 154 -1.93 -5.78 -6.48
CA PRO A 154 -2.86 -6.87 -6.76
C PRO A 154 -3.83 -7.01 -5.58
N ILE A 155 -5.14 -7.01 -5.85
CA ILE A 155 -6.17 -7.19 -4.82
C ILE A 155 -7.03 -8.39 -5.18
N ASN A 156 -7.23 -9.29 -4.22
CA ASN A 156 -7.89 -10.56 -4.43
C ASN A 156 -9.30 -10.45 -5.05
N ARG A 157 -9.74 -11.55 -5.67
CA ARG A 157 -11.02 -11.68 -6.42
C ARG A 157 -12.28 -11.43 -5.61
N TYR A 158 -12.22 -11.49 -4.29
CA TYR A 158 -13.35 -11.21 -3.42
C TYR A 158 -13.57 -9.71 -3.20
N GLU A 159 -12.54 -8.91 -3.40
CA GLU A 159 -12.56 -7.46 -3.17
C GLU A 159 -12.52 -6.65 -4.47
N CYS A 160 -11.93 -7.18 -5.54
CA CYS A 160 -11.74 -6.48 -6.81
C CYS A 160 -11.91 -7.44 -7.98
N ALA A 161 -12.44 -6.94 -9.12
CA ALA A 161 -12.63 -7.73 -10.33
C ALA A 161 -11.47 -7.61 -11.33
N LEU A 162 -10.51 -6.71 -11.08
CA LEU A 162 -9.39 -6.42 -11.99
C LEU A 162 -8.05 -6.50 -11.25
N LEU A 163 -7.04 -7.04 -11.94
CA LEU A 163 -5.66 -7.09 -11.46
C LEU A 163 -5.55 -7.79 -10.09
N ASN A 164 -6.00 -9.04 -10.05
CA ASN A 164 -6.08 -9.79 -8.81
C ASN A 164 -4.75 -10.43 -8.39
N SER A 165 -3.99 -10.97 -9.36
CA SER A 165 -2.70 -11.61 -9.09
C SER A 165 -1.52 -10.71 -9.41
N THR A 166 -0.35 -11.03 -8.85
CA THR A 166 0.91 -10.35 -9.14
C THR A 166 1.25 -10.43 -10.64
N ASP A 167 1.03 -11.58 -11.30
CA ASP A 167 1.17 -11.74 -12.74
C ASP A 167 0.28 -10.76 -13.53
N SER A 168 -0.96 -10.58 -13.11
CA SER A 168 -1.90 -9.68 -13.82
C SER A 168 -1.52 -8.21 -13.70
N VAL A 169 -0.94 -7.80 -12.57
CA VAL A 169 -0.41 -6.45 -12.37
C VAL A 169 0.86 -6.25 -13.19
N ALA A 170 1.79 -7.21 -13.19
CA ALA A 170 3.01 -7.13 -14.00
C ALA A 170 2.68 -6.99 -15.48
N ALA A 171 1.77 -7.83 -16.02
CA ALA A 171 1.31 -7.72 -17.40
C ALA A 171 0.63 -6.37 -17.70
N PHE A 172 -0.11 -5.81 -16.75
CA PHE A 172 -0.70 -4.48 -16.92
C PHE A 172 0.36 -3.36 -16.93
N ILE A 173 1.40 -3.45 -16.11
CA ILE A 173 2.53 -2.50 -16.14
C ILE A 173 3.22 -2.55 -17.51
N GLU A 174 3.39 -3.73 -18.10
CA GLU A 174 3.89 -3.87 -19.47
C GLU A 174 2.97 -3.21 -20.50
N GLU A 175 1.66 -3.39 -20.39
CA GLU A 175 0.66 -2.78 -21.29
C GLU A 175 0.66 -1.25 -21.27
N ILE A 176 1.03 -0.63 -20.14
CA ILE A 176 1.17 0.84 -20.04
C ILE A 176 2.57 1.33 -20.44
N GLY A 177 3.42 0.44 -20.97
CA GLY A 177 4.74 0.79 -21.49
C GLY A 177 5.86 0.72 -20.47
N SER A 178 5.68 -0.02 -19.37
CA SER A 178 6.68 -0.22 -18.30
C SER A 178 7.30 1.09 -17.80
N PRO A 179 6.50 2.04 -17.27
CA PRO A 179 7.05 3.28 -16.75
C PRO A 179 8.04 3.00 -15.61
N ALA A 180 9.20 3.66 -15.64
CA ALA A 180 10.29 3.40 -14.68
C ALA A 180 9.91 3.68 -13.21
N ASN A 181 8.85 4.46 -12.99
CA ASN A 181 8.35 4.84 -11.68
C ASN A 181 7.06 4.09 -11.27
N VAL A 182 6.74 2.96 -11.91
CA VAL A 182 5.60 2.13 -11.53
C VAL A 182 6.10 0.73 -11.17
N GLY A 183 5.88 0.34 -9.92
CA GLY A 183 6.22 -0.96 -9.40
C GLY A 183 5.01 -1.69 -8.83
N ILE A 184 5.26 -2.81 -8.20
CA ILE A 184 4.27 -3.68 -7.57
C ILE A 184 4.35 -3.50 -6.05
N LEU A 185 3.20 -3.31 -5.42
CA LEU A 185 3.05 -3.57 -4.00
C LEU A 185 2.65 -5.05 -3.87
N TYR A 186 3.53 -5.86 -3.29
CA TYR A 186 3.24 -7.26 -2.99
C TYR A 186 2.54 -7.39 -1.63
N ASP A 187 1.27 -7.72 -1.61
CA ASP A 187 0.52 -8.00 -0.38
C ASP A 187 0.43 -9.51 -0.14
N ALA A 188 1.00 -9.98 0.98
CA ALA A 188 1.04 -11.39 1.32
C ALA A 188 -0.36 -12.01 1.49
N PHE A 189 -1.34 -11.26 2.01
CA PHE A 189 -2.71 -11.73 2.15
C PHE A 189 -3.39 -11.94 0.79
N HIS A 190 -3.24 -10.98 -0.12
CA HIS A 190 -3.83 -11.08 -1.46
C HIS A 190 -3.13 -12.16 -2.28
N SER A 191 -1.81 -12.23 -2.23
CA SER A 191 -1.01 -13.26 -2.90
C SER A 191 -1.36 -14.66 -2.42
N ASN A 192 -1.56 -14.87 -1.12
CA ASN A 192 -2.01 -16.16 -0.57
C ASN A 192 -3.36 -16.66 -1.16
N ILE A 193 -4.19 -15.77 -1.67
CA ILE A 193 -5.48 -16.12 -2.29
C ILE A 193 -5.33 -16.36 -3.80
N GLU A 194 -4.48 -15.58 -4.47
CA GLU A 194 -4.47 -15.47 -5.93
C GLU A 194 -3.27 -16.14 -6.61
N ASP A 195 -2.09 -16.11 -5.98
CA ASP A 195 -0.87 -16.63 -6.58
C ASP A 195 -0.71 -18.11 -6.21
N ALA A 196 -0.35 -18.95 -7.17
CA ALA A 196 -0.22 -20.39 -6.96
C ALA A 196 0.94 -20.77 -6.03
N ASP A 197 2.01 -19.99 -6.05
CA ASP A 197 3.19 -20.14 -5.21
C ASP A 197 3.75 -18.76 -4.87
N MET A 198 3.69 -18.40 -3.60
CA MET A 198 4.09 -17.08 -3.12
C MET A 198 5.59 -16.83 -3.28
N GLU A 199 6.43 -17.85 -3.04
CA GLU A 199 7.88 -17.71 -3.14
C GLU A 199 8.33 -17.58 -4.60
N GLU A 200 7.78 -18.40 -5.49
CA GLU A 200 8.08 -18.29 -6.92
C GLU A 200 7.60 -16.96 -7.50
N THR A 201 6.46 -16.46 -7.04
CA THR A 201 5.94 -15.13 -7.41
C THR A 201 6.91 -14.02 -6.97
N ILE A 202 7.40 -14.04 -5.73
CA ILE A 202 8.38 -13.07 -5.24
C ILE A 202 9.67 -13.15 -6.06
N LYS A 203 10.19 -14.34 -6.32
CA LYS A 203 11.41 -14.54 -7.14
C LYS A 203 11.24 -13.97 -8.55
N LYS A 204 10.11 -14.28 -9.19
CA LYS A 204 9.79 -13.86 -10.55
C LYS A 204 9.72 -12.35 -10.69
N PHE A 205 9.13 -11.67 -9.71
CA PHE A 205 8.86 -10.23 -9.76
C PHE A 205 9.73 -9.38 -8.83
N ALA A 206 10.81 -9.94 -8.27
CA ALA A 206 11.69 -9.25 -7.33
C ALA A 206 12.14 -7.85 -7.79
N GLY A 207 12.45 -7.71 -9.08
CA GLY A 207 12.86 -6.43 -9.67
C GLY A 207 11.74 -5.40 -9.83
N MET A 208 10.48 -5.81 -9.68
CA MET A 208 9.30 -4.94 -9.80
C MET A 208 8.65 -4.65 -8.43
N ILE A 209 8.95 -5.45 -7.40
CA ILE A 209 8.39 -5.27 -6.06
C ILE A 209 9.06 -4.06 -5.39
N THR A 210 8.27 -3.03 -5.11
CA THR A 210 8.73 -1.77 -4.54
C THR A 210 8.19 -1.53 -3.12
N ASN A 211 7.13 -2.22 -2.74
CA ASN A 211 6.60 -2.25 -1.37
C ASN A 211 5.99 -3.62 -1.06
N VAL A 212 5.87 -3.96 0.21
CA VAL A 212 5.29 -5.22 0.68
C VAL A 212 4.28 -4.93 1.79
N HIS A 213 3.10 -5.58 1.74
CA HIS A 213 2.16 -5.61 2.85
C HIS A 213 2.21 -6.95 3.59
N LEU A 214 2.16 -6.86 4.89
CA LEU A 214 2.20 -7.98 5.82
C LEU A 214 0.86 -8.11 6.54
N ALA A 215 0.08 -9.10 6.14
CA ALA A 215 -1.07 -9.57 6.88
C ALA A 215 -1.16 -11.09 6.69
N ASP A 216 -1.50 -11.83 7.74
CA ASP A 216 -1.62 -13.28 7.65
C ASP A 216 -2.86 -13.70 6.83
N SER A 217 -2.98 -14.98 6.54
CA SER A 217 -4.05 -15.57 5.72
C SER A 217 -5.47 -15.26 6.17
N ASN A 218 -5.64 -14.78 7.38
CA ASN A 218 -6.89 -14.32 7.98
C ASN A 218 -6.95 -12.80 8.21
N ARG A 219 -6.02 -12.06 7.57
CA ARG A 219 -5.80 -10.61 7.66
C ARG A 219 -5.49 -10.09 9.08
N ARG A 220 -4.98 -10.98 9.95
CA ARG A 220 -4.48 -10.67 11.30
C ARG A 220 -2.97 -10.47 11.29
N LEU A 221 -2.40 -10.30 12.51
CA LEU A 221 -0.95 -10.21 12.68
C LEU A 221 -0.23 -11.44 12.10
N PRO A 222 0.92 -11.25 11.46
CA PRO A 222 1.78 -12.35 11.02
C PRO A 222 2.04 -13.36 12.14
N GLY A 223 1.85 -14.65 11.83
CA GLY A 223 1.91 -15.77 12.79
C GLY A 223 0.58 -16.05 13.53
N GLU A 224 -0.52 -15.41 13.12
CA GLU A 224 -1.88 -15.75 13.59
C GLU A 224 -2.71 -16.50 12.53
N GLY A 225 -2.13 -16.79 11.38
CA GLY A 225 -2.65 -17.62 10.30
C GLY A 225 -1.67 -18.69 9.89
N HIS A 226 -1.55 -18.96 8.58
CA HIS A 226 -0.71 -20.05 8.07
C HIS A 226 0.34 -19.60 7.03
N ILE A 227 0.51 -18.30 6.78
CA ILE A 227 1.54 -17.81 5.86
C ILE A 227 2.93 -17.95 6.50
N ASP A 228 3.88 -18.54 5.78
CA ASP A 228 5.27 -18.64 6.23
C ASP A 228 6.04 -17.33 5.99
N PHE A 229 5.86 -16.38 6.90
CA PHE A 229 6.57 -15.10 6.82
C PHE A 229 8.08 -15.23 7.00
N LYS A 230 8.59 -16.28 7.68
CA LYS A 230 10.04 -16.48 7.79
C LYS A 230 10.66 -16.76 6.43
N SER A 231 10.06 -17.66 5.65
CA SER A 231 10.48 -17.89 4.27
C SER A 231 10.40 -16.64 3.41
N ILE A 232 9.30 -15.87 3.51
CA ILE A 232 9.13 -14.61 2.78
C ILE A 232 10.22 -13.59 3.12
N PHE A 233 10.49 -13.34 4.41
CA PHE A 233 11.52 -12.39 4.83
C PHE A 233 12.92 -12.83 4.43
N LYS A 234 13.23 -14.14 4.59
CA LYS A 234 14.50 -14.70 4.13
C LYS A 234 14.67 -14.45 2.63
N LEU A 235 13.65 -14.78 1.85
CA LEU A 235 13.69 -14.63 0.39
C LEU A 235 13.85 -13.17 -0.04
N LEU A 236 13.10 -12.24 0.54
CA LEU A 236 13.24 -10.81 0.26
C LEU A 236 14.66 -10.30 0.57
N ASN A 237 15.26 -10.75 1.68
CA ASN A 237 16.64 -10.41 2.02
C ASN A 237 17.65 -11.01 1.05
N ASP A 238 17.51 -12.30 0.68
CA ASP A 238 18.38 -13.00 -0.26
C ASP A 238 18.34 -12.35 -1.66
N LEU A 239 17.18 -11.86 -2.08
CA LEU A 239 16.99 -11.11 -3.33
C LEU A 239 17.43 -9.64 -3.25
N GLY A 240 17.90 -9.21 -2.06
CA GLY A 240 18.42 -7.86 -1.88
C GLY A 240 17.36 -6.75 -1.80
N TYR A 241 16.11 -7.08 -1.49
CA TYR A 241 15.05 -6.09 -1.30
C TYR A 241 15.41 -5.08 -0.21
N LYS A 242 15.25 -3.79 -0.49
CA LYS A 242 15.61 -2.67 0.41
C LYS A 242 14.43 -1.76 0.76
N GLY A 243 13.25 -2.10 0.26
CA GLY A 243 12.02 -1.37 0.51
C GLY A 243 11.44 -1.62 1.90
N TYR A 244 10.22 -1.18 2.08
CA TYR A 244 9.46 -1.37 3.31
C TYR A 244 8.52 -2.57 3.21
N ALA A 245 8.34 -3.25 4.34
CA ALA A 245 7.27 -4.21 4.57
C ALA A 245 6.34 -3.62 5.64
N ALA A 246 5.16 -3.20 5.22
CA ALA A 246 4.19 -2.51 6.06
C ALA A 246 3.19 -3.50 6.68
N LEU A 247 2.96 -3.39 7.97
CA LEU A 247 1.90 -4.10 8.65
C LEU A 247 0.56 -3.47 8.29
N GLU A 248 -0.23 -4.16 7.45
CA GLU A 248 -1.59 -3.77 7.05
C GLU A 248 -2.60 -4.84 7.47
N VAL A 249 -2.93 -4.87 8.74
CA VAL A 249 -3.79 -5.88 9.36
C VAL A 249 -5.11 -5.30 9.85
N LEU A 250 -6.15 -6.10 9.85
CA LEU A 250 -7.42 -5.71 10.48
C LEU A 250 -7.23 -5.55 12.00
N ASN A 251 -7.97 -4.63 12.60
CA ASN A 251 -8.02 -4.43 14.05
C ASN A 251 -8.79 -5.58 14.74
N VAL A 252 -8.33 -6.83 14.56
CA VAL A 252 -8.96 -8.04 15.07
C VAL A 252 -7.98 -8.83 15.93
N PRO A 253 -8.34 -9.23 17.15
CA PRO A 253 -9.65 -9.05 17.81
C PRO A 253 -9.94 -7.61 18.29
N SER A 254 -8.92 -6.76 18.43
CA SER A 254 -9.08 -5.34 18.80
C SER A 254 -7.84 -4.52 18.44
N GLN A 255 -7.96 -3.19 18.48
CA GLN A 255 -6.84 -2.27 18.31
C GLN A 255 -5.74 -2.50 19.36
N GLU A 256 -6.12 -2.72 20.63
CA GLU A 256 -5.19 -2.97 21.73
C GLU A 256 -4.36 -4.25 21.49
N HIS A 257 -4.97 -5.26 20.87
CA HIS A 257 -4.25 -6.48 20.50
C HIS A 257 -3.13 -6.17 19.50
N ILE A 258 -3.44 -5.39 18.44
CA ILE A 258 -2.45 -4.99 17.44
C ILE A 258 -1.35 -4.16 18.10
N GLN A 259 -1.73 -3.14 18.89
CA GLN A 259 -0.79 -2.27 19.59
C GLN A 259 0.18 -3.05 20.49
N LYS A 260 -0.31 -4.08 21.15
CA LYS A 260 0.47 -4.88 22.12
C LYS A 260 1.39 -5.91 21.46
N PHE A 261 0.95 -6.55 20.38
CA PHE A 261 1.63 -7.75 19.87
C PHE A 261 2.39 -7.55 18.55
N ALA A 262 2.15 -6.47 17.79
CA ALA A 262 2.76 -6.25 16.48
C ALA A 262 4.30 -6.35 16.52
N ALA A 263 4.93 -5.62 17.43
CA ALA A 263 6.39 -5.63 17.55
C ALA A 263 6.95 -7.03 17.82
N THR A 264 6.38 -7.74 18.78
CA THR A 264 6.84 -9.09 19.16
C THR A 264 6.63 -10.10 18.03
N ARG A 265 5.50 -10.04 17.33
CA ARG A 265 5.21 -10.92 16.19
C ARG A 265 6.22 -10.70 15.06
N LEU A 266 6.44 -9.44 14.64
CA LEU A 266 7.41 -9.17 13.58
C LEU A 266 8.84 -9.50 13.99
N GLN A 267 9.24 -9.23 15.23
CA GLN A 267 10.56 -9.64 15.72
C GLN A 267 10.78 -11.16 15.68
N THR A 268 9.72 -11.94 15.89
CA THR A 268 9.82 -13.41 15.86
C THR A 268 10.03 -13.95 14.44
N ILE A 269 9.48 -13.30 13.43
CA ILE A 269 9.56 -13.72 12.03
C ILE A 269 10.76 -13.11 11.28
N THR A 270 11.31 -11.99 11.76
CA THR A 270 12.45 -11.29 11.13
C THR A 270 13.81 -11.68 11.73
N LYS A 271 13.84 -12.32 12.90
CA LYS A 271 15.07 -12.86 13.49
C LYS A 271 15.36 -14.22 12.87
N GLU A 272 16.59 -14.37 12.34
CA GLU A 272 17.16 -15.65 11.91
C GLU A 272 17.27 -16.66 13.04
#